data_6f9d5c2ddc67c24a150a30cdc4c7962e
#
_entry.id   6f9d5c2ddc67c24a150a30cdc4c7962e
#
_cell.length_a   1.000
_cell.length_b   1.000
_cell.length_c   1.000
_cell.angle_alpha   90.00
_cell.angle_beta   90.00
_cell.angle_gamma   90.00
#
_symmetry.space_group_name_H-M   'P 1'
#
loop_
_entity.id
_entity.type
_entity.pdbx_description
1 polymer ?
#
loop_
_entity_poly.entity_id
_entity_poly.type
_entity_poly.pdbx_seq_one_letter_code
_entity_poly.pdbx_strand_id
1 'polypeptide(L)'
;MKIKLYIPTCDKYNWLIQPFAYTFNKFWSEDIEVVYLGYTNPNFELPNNFKFVSLGKNDSLENWSTDLRNYFNSINDEWLMMTVDDSMLTSRTDSKLYDLALDYLQKTDRKIGRFGLERDLVTREHQHWDTHKGFNLVEAKNEATHRISMRWSIWKREYLVKHFV
;
A
#
# COMPACT_ATOMS: atom_id res chain seq x y z
N MET A 1 -16.26 -0.24 1.80
CA MET A 1 -15.20 0.78 1.60
C MET A 1 -14.43 0.42 0.34
N LYS A 2 -14.27 1.34 -0.63
CA LYS A 2 -13.35 1.13 -1.75
C LYS A 2 -12.02 1.79 -1.41
N ILE A 3 -10.93 1.05 -1.55
CA ILE A 3 -9.57 1.53 -1.29
C ILE A 3 -8.77 1.41 -2.58
N LYS A 4 -7.99 2.44 -2.91
CA LYS A 4 -7.04 2.42 -4.02
C LYS A 4 -5.69 1.92 -3.55
N LEU A 5 -4.96 1.28 -4.45
CA LEU A 5 -3.58 0.90 -4.25
C LEU A 5 -2.66 2.01 -4.76
N TYR A 6 -1.78 2.49 -3.91
CA TYR A 6 -0.75 3.48 -4.26
C TYR A 6 0.62 2.82 -4.26
N ILE A 7 1.39 3.07 -5.31
CA ILE A 7 2.71 2.47 -5.51
C ILE A 7 3.70 3.58 -5.84
N PRO A 8 4.50 4.00 -4.86
CA PRO A 8 5.62 4.89 -5.14
C PRO A 8 6.66 4.19 -6.03
N THR A 9 7.15 4.91 -7.03
CA THR A 9 8.19 4.44 -7.94
C THR A 9 9.15 5.55 -8.30
N CYS A 10 10.24 5.23 -8.96
CA CYS A 10 11.16 6.20 -9.55
C CYS A 10 11.43 5.84 -11.01
N ASP A 11 11.93 6.79 -11.78
CA ASP A 11 12.16 6.64 -13.24
C ASP A 11 12.99 5.41 -13.60
N LYS A 12 13.96 5.05 -12.74
CA LYS A 12 14.80 3.87 -12.90
C LYS A 12 13.99 2.56 -12.91
N TYR A 13 12.84 2.54 -12.24
CA TYR A 13 12.00 1.35 -12.05
C TYR A 13 10.69 1.39 -12.86
N ASN A 14 10.50 2.38 -13.74
CA ASN A 14 9.31 2.45 -14.60
C ASN A 14 9.07 1.18 -15.42
N TRP A 15 10.12 0.43 -15.76
CA TRP A 15 10.03 -0.86 -16.46
C TRP A 15 9.32 -1.95 -15.64
N LEU A 16 9.24 -1.81 -14.29
CA LEU A 16 8.51 -2.75 -13.41
C LEU A 16 7.00 -2.58 -13.49
N ILE A 17 6.50 -1.44 -13.97
CA ILE A 17 5.07 -1.14 -13.99
C ILE A 17 4.28 -2.16 -14.83
N GLN A 18 4.77 -2.53 -16.01
CA GLN A 18 4.08 -3.49 -16.87
C GLN A 18 4.00 -4.90 -16.26
N PRO A 19 5.11 -5.53 -15.82
CA PRO A 19 5.04 -6.84 -15.18
C PRO A 19 4.24 -6.82 -13.87
N PHE A 20 4.30 -5.73 -13.10
CA PHE A 20 3.46 -5.57 -11.92
C PHE A 20 1.98 -5.54 -12.31
N ALA A 21 1.60 -4.72 -13.28
CA ALA A 21 0.20 -4.59 -13.72
C ALA A 21 -0.34 -5.94 -14.23
N TYR A 22 0.46 -6.67 -15.02
CA TYR A 22 0.10 -8.00 -15.47
C TYR A 22 -0.14 -8.96 -14.31
N THR A 23 0.78 -9.05 -13.35
CA THR A 23 0.66 -9.99 -12.22
C THR A 23 -0.44 -9.58 -11.26
N PHE A 24 -0.66 -8.28 -11.05
CA PHE A 24 -1.72 -7.76 -10.21
C PHE A 24 -3.11 -8.13 -10.78
N ASN A 25 -3.38 -7.82 -12.05
CA ASN A 25 -4.66 -8.13 -12.68
C ASN A 25 -4.91 -9.65 -12.80
N LYS A 26 -3.84 -10.43 -13.06
CA LYS A 26 -3.93 -11.89 -13.14
C LYS A 26 -4.22 -12.54 -11.78
N PHE A 27 -3.62 -12.06 -10.72
CA PHE A 27 -3.61 -12.74 -9.43
C PHE A 27 -4.46 -12.08 -8.34
N TRP A 28 -4.88 -10.84 -8.55
CA TRP A 28 -5.76 -10.16 -7.61
C TRP A 28 -7.07 -9.75 -8.30
N SER A 29 -7.18 -8.50 -8.84
CA SER A 29 -8.42 -7.99 -9.41
C SER A 29 -8.17 -6.78 -10.31
N GLU A 30 -8.95 -6.69 -11.40
CA GLU A 30 -9.06 -5.50 -12.24
C GLU A 30 -10.00 -4.42 -11.66
N ASP A 31 -10.74 -4.74 -10.58
CA ASP A 31 -11.70 -3.80 -9.96
C ASP A 31 -11.04 -2.80 -9.01
N ILE A 32 -9.76 -3.02 -8.66
CA ILE A 32 -9.00 -2.14 -7.78
C ILE A 32 -8.26 -1.10 -8.62
N GLU A 33 -8.53 0.18 -8.34
CA GLU A 33 -7.76 1.27 -8.93
C GLU A 33 -6.35 1.30 -8.37
N VAL A 34 -5.35 1.29 -9.24
CA VAL A 34 -3.93 1.34 -8.91
C VAL A 34 -3.35 2.67 -9.38
N VAL A 35 -2.69 3.38 -8.48
CA VAL A 35 -2.08 4.68 -8.75
C VAL A 35 -0.57 4.60 -8.52
N TYR A 36 0.19 4.67 -9.60
CA TYR A 36 1.64 4.85 -9.52
C TYR A 36 1.98 6.31 -9.26
N LEU A 37 2.87 6.53 -8.31
CA LEU A 37 3.38 7.84 -7.93
C LEU A 37 4.87 7.91 -8.30
N GLY A 38 5.22 8.65 -9.33
CA GLY A 38 6.58 8.77 -9.84
C GLY A 38 6.81 10.14 -10.46
N TYR A 39 7.82 10.30 -11.28
CA TYR A 39 8.18 11.59 -11.85
C TYR A 39 7.94 11.65 -13.36
N THR A 40 8.56 10.76 -14.12
CA THR A 40 8.40 10.69 -15.57
C THR A 40 7.33 9.68 -15.95
N ASN A 41 6.34 10.15 -16.71
CA ASN A 41 5.30 9.24 -17.23
C ASN A 41 5.93 8.09 -18.03
N PRO A 42 5.43 6.86 -17.85
CA PRO A 42 5.88 5.74 -18.67
C PRO A 42 5.51 5.99 -20.16
N ASN A 43 6.33 5.48 -21.07
CA ASN A 43 6.15 5.62 -22.51
C ASN A 43 5.33 4.48 -23.14
N PHE A 44 4.47 3.82 -22.35
CA PHE A 44 3.61 2.73 -22.75
C PHE A 44 2.21 2.90 -22.13
N GLU A 45 1.22 2.22 -22.71
CA GLU A 45 -0.15 2.24 -22.22
C GLU A 45 -0.29 1.41 -20.95
N LEU A 46 -1.05 1.95 -20.00
CA LEU A 46 -1.42 1.27 -18.76
C LEU A 46 -2.79 0.60 -18.90
N PRO A 47 -3.04 -0.52 -18.21
CA PRO A 47 -4.39 -1.08 -18.12
C PRO A 47 -5.39 -0.07 -17.53
N ASN A 48 -6.67 -0.23 -17.85
CA ASN A 48 -7.73 0.73 -17.49
C ASN A 48 -7.84 1.03 -15.98
N ASN A 49 -7.50 0.08 -15.13
CA ASN A 49 -7.51 0.24 -13.69
C ASN A 49 -6.21 0.85 -13.13
N PHE A 50 -5.24 1.15 -13.98
CA PHE A 50 -3.95 1.75 -13.60
C PHE A 50 -3.86 3.21 -14.04
N LYS A 51 -3.30 4.04 -13.16
CA LYS A 51 -3.00 5.44 -13.44
C LYS A 51 -1.58 5.75 -13.01
N PHE A 52 -0.93 6.65 -13.72
CA PHE A 52 0.32 7.25 -13.30
C PHE A 52 0.09 8.72 -12.95
N VAL A 53 0.60 9.13 -11.80
CA VAL A 53 0.58 10.53 -11.35
C VAL A 53 2.02 11.00 -11.20
N SER A 54 2.37 12.04 -11.96
CA SER A 54 3.66 12.68 -11.81
C SER A 54 3.70 13.55 -10.56
N LEU A 55 4.70 13.33 -9.72
CA LEU A 55 4.98 14.14 -8.53
C LEU A 55 5.73 15.46 -8.88
N GLY A 56 5.95 15.72 -10.16
CA GLY A 56 6.66 16.90 -10.64
C GLY A 56 8.01 16.56 -11.25
N LYS A 57 9.00 17.43 -11.04
CA LYS A 57 10.36 17.22 -11.53
C LYS A 57 11.17 16.40 -10.53
N ASN A 58 11.93 15.45 -11.03
CA ASN A 58 12.87 14.67 -10.22
C ASN A 58 14.18 15.48 -10.02
N ASP A 59 14.08 16.55 -9.25
CA ASP A 59 15.21 17.45 -9.03
C ASP A 59 16.21 16.91 -7.97
N SER A 60 15.76 16.03 -7.08
CA SER A 60 16.60 15.38 -6.06
C SER A 60 15.89 14.19 -5.42
N LEU A 61 16.62 13.09 -5.22
CA LEU A 61 16.15 11.95 -4.43
C LEU A 61 15.77 12.33 -2.99
N GLU A 62 16.32 13.43 -2.48
CA GLU A 62 16.04 13.93 -1.12
C GLU A 62 14.59 14.45 -1.00
N ASN A 63 13.97 14.89 -2.08
CA ASN A 63 12.61 15.44 -2.08
C ASN A 63 11.51 14.37 -2.14
N TRP A 64 11.85 13.12 -2.43
CA TRP A 64 10.88 12.04 -2.63
C TRP A 64 9.87 11.90 -1.49
N SER A 65 10.32 11.95 -0.25
CA SER A 65 9.46 11.85 0.94
C SER A 65 8.52 13.05 1.05
N THR A 66 9.04 14.25 0.80
CA THR A 66 8.25 15.49 0.80
C THR A 66 7.21 15.49 -0.29
N ASP A 67 7.55 15.03 -1.50
CA ASP A 67 6.64 14.98 -2.65
C ASP A 67 5.49 13.99 -2.38
N LEU A 68 5.78 12.82 -1.84
CA LEU A 68 4.75 11.87 -1.41
C LEU A 68 3.86 12.45 -0.32
N ARG A 69 4.43 13.11 0.68
CA ARG A 69 3.67 13.78 1.73
C ARG A 69 2.71 14.83 1.15
N ASN A 70 3.20 15.67 0.24
CA ASN A 70 2.40 16.69 -0.42
C ASN A 70 1.25 16.08 -1.22
N TYR A 71 1.54 15.02 -1.99
CA TYR A 71 0.53 14.30 -2.74
C TYR A 71 -0.55 13.71 -1.81
N PHE A 72 -0.18 12.97 -0.77
CA PHE A 72 -1.14 12.37 0.16
C PHE A 72 -1.93 13.40 0.97
N ASN A 73 -1.39 14.60 1.19
CA ASN A 73 -2.15 15.71 1.77
C ASN A 73 -3.17 16.32 0.79
N SER A 74 -2.96 16.18 -0.51
CA SER A 74 -3.85 16.75 -1.53
C SER A 74 -5.06 15.88 -1.86
N ILE A 75 -5.08 14.60 -1.47
CA ILE A 75 -6.17 13.66 -1.74
C ILE A 75 -7.10 13.53 -0.53
N ASN A 76 -8.34 13.04 -0.78
CA ASN A 76 -9.37 12.88 0.25
C ASN A 76 -9.58 11.43 0.70
N ASP A 77 -8.81 10.47 0.19
CA ASP A 77 -8.94 9.07 0.59
C ASP A 77 -8.58 8.92 2.06
N GLU A 78 -9.52 8.50 2.90
CA GLU A 78 -9.28 8.29 4.33
C GLU A 78 -8.37 7.10 4.57
N TRP A 79 -8.63 6.00 3.84
CA TRP A 79 -7.86 4.78 3.86
C TRP A 79 -7.32 4.50 2.47
N LEU A 80 -6.12 4.01 2.41
CA LEU A 80 -5.43 3.64 1.17
C LEU A 80 -4.60 2.37 1.36
N MET A 81 -4.39 1.64 0.31
CA MET A 81 -3.47 0.51 0.30
C MET A 81 -2.15 0.95 -0.32
N MET A 82 -1.05 0.43 0.20
CA MET A 82 0.29 0.69 -0.33
C MET A 82 1.07 -0.60 -0.53
N THR A 83 1.91 -0.58 -1.54
CA THR A 83 3.03 -1.52 -1.71
C THR A 83 4.17 -0.82 -2.44
N VAL A 84 5.29 -1.51 -2.63
CA VAL A 84 6.44 -1.05 -3.41
C VAL A 84 6.43 -1.72 -4.80
N ASP A 85 7.07 -1.10 -5.77
CA ASP A 85 7.01 -1.46 -7.19
C ASP A 85 7.63 -2.82 -7.53
N ASP A 86 8.50 -3.36 -6.69
CA ASP A 86 9.12 -4.69 -6.83
C ASP A 86 8.35 -5.82 -6.10
N SER A 87 7.27 -5.49 -5.39
CA SER A 87 6.45 -6.48 -4.66
C SER A 87 5.36 -7.12 -5.53
N MET A 88 5.78 -7.83 -6.57
CA MET A 88 4.87 -8.49 -7.51
C MET A 88 4.17 -9.70 -6.89
N LEU A 89 2.93 -9.92 -7.30
CA LEU A 89 2.18 -11.11 -6.92
C LEU A 89 2.64 -12.30 -7.76
N THR A 90 2.89 -13.43 -7.12
CA THR A 90 3.34 -14.67 -7.77
C THR A 90 2.25 -15.75 -7.80
N SER A 91 1.17 -15.56 -7.07
CA SER A 91 0.04 -16.48 -6.99
C SER A 91 -1.24 -15.72 -6.66
N ARG A 92 -2.39 -16.38 -6.83
CA ARG A 92 -3.69 -15.79 -6.54
C ARG A 92 -3.80 -15.38 -5.07
N THR A 93 -4.23 -14.14 -4.86
CA THR A 93 -4.48 -13.60 -3.52
C THR A 93 -5.78 -14.17 -2.95
N ASP A 94 -5.87 -14.30 -1.64
CA ASP A 94 -7.11 -14.63 -0.96
C ASP A 94 -7.92 -13.32 -0.72
N SER A 95 -8.88 -13.06 -1.60
CA SER A 95 -9.76 -11.89 -1.48
C SER A 95 -10.51 -11.84 -0.15
N LYS A 96 -10.78 -13.01 0.47
CA LYS A 96 -11.46 -13.07 1.76
C LYS A 96 -10.65 -12.42 2.88
N LEU A 97 -9.32 -12.52 2.84
CA LEU A 97 -8.45 -11.85 3.82
C LEU A 97 -8.47 -10.33 3.64
N TYR A 98 -8.50 -9.87 2.39
CA TYR A 98 -8.65 -8.44 2.10
C TYR A 98 -10.01 -7.91 2.57
N ASP A 99 -11.10 -8.59 2.23
CA ASP A 99 -12.44 -8.22 2.66
C ASP A 99 -12.58 -8.23 4.19
N LEU A 100 -11.96 -9.21 4.86
CA LEU A 100 -11.91 -9.29 6.32
C LEU A 100 -11.20 -8.07 6.93
N ALA A 101 -10.06 -7.67 6.36
CA ALA A 101 -9.32 -6.50 6.81
C ALA A 101 -10.16 -5.23 6.68
N LEU A 102 -10.83 -5.04 5.54
CA LEU A 102 -11.72 -3.89 5.33
C LEU A 102 -12.91 -3.89 6.30
N ASP A 103 -13.53 -5.04 6.51
CA ASP A 103 -14.66 -5.18 7.45
C ASP A 103 -14.21 -4.86 8.90
N TYR A 104 -13.04 -5.34 9.30
CA TYR A 104 -12.48 -5.05 10.61
C TYR A 104 -12.19 -3.56 10.79
N LEU A 105 -11.50 -2.93 9.83
CA LEU A 105 -11.16 -1.50 9.88
C LEU A 105 -12.40 -0.58 9.93
N GLN A 106 -13.52 -1.03 9.34
CA GLN A 106 -14.77 -0.27 9.38
C GLN A 106 -15.54 -0.40 10.71
N LYS A 107 -15.36 -1.50 11.42
CA LYS A 107 -16.17 -1.85 12.61
C LYS A 107 -15.45 -1.64 13.93
N THR A 108 -14.12 -1.61 13.89
CA THR A 108 -13.34 -1.45 15.11
C THR A 108 -13.38 0.00 15.61
N ASP A 109 -13.47 0.17 16.91
CA ASP A 109 -13.28 1.44 17.62
C ASP A 109 -11.81 1.71 17.97
N ARG A 110 -10.93 0.75 17.69
CA ARG A 110 -9.50 0.84 17.97
C ARG A 110 -8.80 1.79 17.00
N LYS A 111 -7.80 2.51 17.50
CA LYS A 111 -6.98 3.44 16.71
C LYS A 111 -5.92 2.68 15.92
N ILE A 112 -6.23 2.37 14.67
CA ILE A 112 -5.32 1.69 13.75
C ILE A 112 -4.78 2.71 12.75
N GLY A 113 -3.47 2.83 12.67
CA GLY A 113 -2.80 3.66 11.66
C GLY A 113 -2.38 2.86 10.42
N ARG A 114 -1.99 1.58 10.63
CA ARG A 114 -1.54 0.66 9.58
C ARG A 114 -2.03 -0.75 9.85
N PHE A 115 -2.50 -1.42 8.82
CA PHE A 115 -2.89 -2.83 8.84
C PHE A 115 -2.08 -3.59 7.78
N GLY A 116 -1.17 -4.47 8.22
CA GLY A 116 -0.35 -5.29 7.32
C GLY A 116 -1.15 -6.43 6.70
N LEU A 117 -1.00 -6.64 5.40
CA LEU A 117 -1.61 -7.74 4.65
C LEU A 117 -0.65 -8.91 4.43
N GLU A 118 0.59 -8.75 4.86
CA GLU A 118 1.63 -9.77 4.74
C GLU A 118 1.81 -10.56 6.05
N ARG A 119 2.29 -11.79 5.93
CA ARG A 119 2.63 -12.65 7.07
C ARG A 119 3.95 -12.29 7.75
N ASP A 120 4.58 -11.20 7.36
CA ASP A 120 5.89 -10.78 7.89
C ASP A 120 5.94 -10.66 9.43
N LEU A 121 4.81 -10.35 10.05
CA LEU A 121 4.71 -10.26 11.52
C LEU A 121 4.79 -11.62 12.23
N VAL A 122 4.59 -12.72 11.53
CA VAL A 122 4.69 -14.07 12.14
C VAL A 122 6.12 -14.41 12.55
N THR A 123 7.11 -13.81 11.87
CA THR A 123 8.54 -14.00 12.15
C THR A 123 9.13 -12.94 13.07
N ARG A 124 8.35 -11.95 13.51
CA ARG A 124 8.77 -10.82 14.33
C ARG A 124 8.14 -10.88 15.70
N GLU A 125 8.66 -10.10 16.64
CA GLU A 125 8.04 -9.94 17.95
C GLU A 125 6.67 -9.31 17.82
N HIS A 126 5.64 -10.07 18.13
CA HIS A 126 4.24 -9.67 18.08
C HIS A 126 3.49 -10.16 19.32
N GLN A 127 2.31 -9.60 19.53
CA GLN A 127 1.38 -10.03 20.55
C GLN A 127 -0.03 -10.15 19.95
N HIS A 128 -0.88 -10.95 20.59
CA HIS A 128 -2.29 -11.02 20.19
C HIS A 128 -2.94 -9.65 20.38
N TRP A 129 -3.64 -9.19 19.35
CA TRP A 129 -4.34 -7.91 19.37
C TRP A 129 -5.85 -8.08 19.51
N ASP A 130 -6.44 -8.92 18.66
CA ASP A 130 -7.89 -9.14 18.58
C ASP A 130 -8.20 -10.43 17.82
N THR A 131 -9.47 -10.85 17.86
CA THR A 131 -9.99 -11.94 17.02
C THR A 131 -11.21 -11.44 16.25
N HIS A 132 -11.17 -11.54 14.92
CA HIS A 132 -12.27 -11.11 14.07
C HIS A 132 -12.66 -12.22 13.11
N LYS A 133 -13.94 -12.63 13.12
CA LYS A 133 -14.48 -13.71 12.28
C LYS A 133 -13.63 -14.99 12.25
N GLY A 134 -13.05 -15.36 13.40
CA GLY A 134 -12.22 -16.56 13.54
C GLY A 134 -10.75 -16.38 13.16
N PHE A 135 -10.33 -15.19 12.74
CA PHE A 135 -8.93 -14.86 12.46
C PHE A 135 -8.29 -14.13 13.64
N ASN A 136 -7.11 -14.58 14.03
CA ASN A 136 -6.31 -13.87 15.04
C ASN A 136 -5.56 -12.72 14.39
N LEU A 137 -5.79 -11.52 14.91
CA LEU A 137 -5.05 -10.33 14.57
C LEU A 137 -3.92 -10.14 15.56
N VAL A 138 -2.76 -9.75 15.07
CA VAL A 138 -1.57 -9.55 15.88
C VAL A 138 -1.04 -8.12 15.73
N GLU A 139 -0.49 -7.59 16.79
CA GLU A 139 0.18 -6.30 16.83
C GLU A 139 1.68 -6.49 16.97
N ALA A 140 2.48 -5.74 16.21
CA ALA A 140 3.92 -5.68 16.41
C ALA A 140 4.23 -4.99 17.74
N LYS A 141 5.06 -5.60 18.58
CA LYS A 141 5.51 -4.99 19.84
C LYS A 141 6.28 -3.69 19.59
N ASN A 142 6.35 -2.83 20.58
CA ASN A 142 6.97 -1.50 20.46
C ASN A 142 8.44 -1.56 20.03
N GLU A 143 9.16 -2.55 20.52
CA GLU A 143 10.58 -2.80 20.25
C GLU A 143 10.83 -3.62 18.97
N ALA A 144 9.80 -4.09 18.31
CA ALA A 144 9.94 -4.89 17.10
C ALA A 144 10.56 -4.07 15.96
N THR A 145 11.58 -4.63 15.32
CA THR A 145 12.20 -4.03 14.14
C THR A 145 11.20 -3.98 12.97
N HIS A 146 11.29 -2.95 12.14
CA HIS A 146 10.44 -2.80 10.95
C HIS A 146 8.92 -2.78 11.24
N ARG A 147 8.48 -2.18 12.34
CA ARG A 147 7.06 -1.98 12.65
C ARG A 147 6.33 -1.23 11.53
N ILE A 148 7.05 -0.38 10.83
CA ILE A 148 6.57 0.39 9.69
C ILE A 148 7.20 -0.19 8.43
N SER A 149 6.36 -0.63 7.49
CA SER A 149 6.76 -1.14 6.19
C SER A 149 5.75 -0.66 5.16
N MET A 150 6.23 -0.21 4.01
CA MET A 150 5.38 0.20 2.89
C MET A 150 4.89 -0.98 2.05
N ARG A 151 5.36 -2.21 2.32
CA ARG A 151 4.88 -3.41 1.62
C ARG A 151 3.40 -3.66 1.94
N TRP A 152 2.73 -4.43 1.15
CA TRP A 152 1.29 -4.74 1.17
C TRP A 152 0.59 -4.43 2.50
N SER A 153 0.03 -3.26 2.61
CA SER A 153 -0.60 -2.77 3.84
C SER A 153 -1.66 -1.71 3.56
N ILE A 154 -2.66 -1.66 4.43
CA ILE A 154 -3.69 -0.62 4.43
C ILE A 154 -3.29 0.43 5.46
N TRP A 155 -3.37 1.68 5.07
CA TRP A 155 -2.97 2.82 5.88
C TRP A 155 -4.12 3.79 6.08
N LYS A 156 -4.24 4.32 7.28
CA LYS A 156 -4.98 5.56 7.48
C LYS A 156 -4.11 6.71 6.96
N ARG A 157 -4.62 7.48 6.00
CA ARG A 157 -3.85 8.52 5.29
C ARG A 157 -3.18 9.49 6.27
N GLU A 158 -3.92 10.00 7.27
CA GLU A 158 -3.38 10.93 8.27
C GLU A 158 -2.22 10.34 9.09
N TYR A 159 -2.19 9.03 9.27
CA TYR A 159 -1.10 8.35 9.95
C TYR A 159 0.10 8.16 9.02
N LEU A 160 -0.13 7.75 7.78
CA LEU A 160 0.91 7.58 6.76
C LEU A 160 1.71 8.88 6.56
N VAL A 161 1.02 10.00 6.40
CA VAL A 161 1.64 11.33 6.15
C VAL A 161 2.64 11.73 7.24
N LYS A 162 2.44 11.30 8.48
CA LYS A 162 3.36 11.59 9.60
C LYS A 162 4.72 10.90 9.47
N HIS A 163 4.82 9.86 8.63
CA HIS A 163 6.05 9.10 8.42
C HIS A 163 6.87 9.57 7.23
N PHE A 164 6.32 10.47 6.39
CA PHE A 164 7.08 11.15 5.35
C PHE A 164 7.68 12.43 5.92
N VAL A 165 9.01 12.51 5.93
CA VAL A 165 9.79 13.62 6.51
C VAL A 165 10.40 14.46 5.39
#